data_e055c96627257625d5d1e237c101dd55
#
_entry.id   e055c96627257625d5d1e237c101dd55
#
_cell.length_a   1.000
_cell.length_b   1.000
_cell.length_c   1.000
_cell.angle_alpha   90.00
_cell.angle_beta   90.00
_cell.angle_gamma   90.00
#
_symmetry.space_group_name_H-M   'P 1'
#
loop_
_entity.id
_entity.type
_entity.pdbx_description
1 polymer ?
#
loop_
_entity_poly.entity_id
_entity_poly.type
_entity_poly.pdbx_seq_one_letter_code
_entity_poly.pdbx_strand_id
1 'polypeptide(L)'
;IANLTDVLTPALDEGYGVAGLVVLGWEDACAFVAAAEELRCPVILQAGPGCRTHTPISVLGPMFRALAEQSKVPVVCHIDHATTISECQAGIDHGFTSVMIDGSRLQLAENIALTASIKEIAHPHGVSVEAEIGFVGYDEGAVSLPTKPEEAAEFVKQACPDALAISVGNVHLQTSVDTVIDKVALAAIEEVVNCPLVLHGASGIKAADRGWLAS
;
A
#
# COMPACT_ATOMS: atom_id res chain seq x y z
N ILE A 1 12.86 -6.93 9.85
CA ILE A 1 12.17 -5.69 9.51
C ILE A 1 12.61 -5.24 8.11
N ALA A 2 11.70 -4.73 7.29
CA ALA A 2 11.92 -4.30 5.92
C ALA A 2 11.07 -3.07 5.60
N ASN A 3 11.38 -2.35 4.51
CA ASN A 3 10.51 -1.34 3.91
C ASN A 3 9.86 -1.87 2.62
N LEU A 4 9.03 -1.08 1.92
CA LEU A 4 8.35 -1.56 0.69
C LEU A 4 9.34 -1.92 -0.41
N THR A 5 10.38 -1.13 -0.60
CA THR A 5 11.38 -1.38 -1.66
C THR A 5 12.09 -2.72 -1.45
N ASP A 6 12.38 -3.08 -0.19
CA ASP A 6 13.05 -4.35 0.15
C ASP A 6 12.22 -5.58 -0.25
N VAL A 7 10.89 -5.48 -0.27
CA VAL A 7 9.99 -6.62 -0.54
C VAL A 7 9.35 -6.54 -1.92
N LEU A 8 9.08 -5.35 -2.45
CA LEU A 8 8.38 -5.19 -3.73
C LEU A 8 9.33 -5.24 -4.93
N THR A 9 10.60 -4.79 -4.79
CA THR A 9 11.56 -4.92 -5.88
C THR A 9 11.83 -6.38 -6.25
N PRO A 10 12.16 -7.29 -5.30
CA PRO A 10 12.28 -8.70 -5.63
C PRO A 10 10.98 -9.32 -6.15
N ALA A 11 9.82 -8.89 -5.63
CA ALA A 11 8.53 -9.38 -6.09
C ALA A 11 8.27 -9.04 -7.56
N LEU A 12 8.60 -7.81 -7.96
CA LEU A 12 8.49 -7.37 -9.36
C LEU A 12 9.46 -8.13 -10.28
N ASP A 13 10.70 -8.31 -9.84
CA ASP A 13 11.74 -8.97 -10.62
C ASP A 13 11.48 -10.48 -10.82
N GLU A 14 10.88 -11.13 -9.82
CA GLU A 14 10.63 -12.57 -9.78
C GLU A 14 9.18 -12.96 -10.15
N GLY A 15 8.28 -11.98 -10.31
CA GLY A 15 6.89 -12.19 -10.73
C GLY A 15 6.03 -12.83 -9.64
N TYR A 16 6.02 -12.26 -8.42
CA TYR A 16 5.09 -12.67 -7.36
C TYR A 16 4.47 -11.47 -6.64
N GLY A 17 3.32 -11.68 -5.99
CA GLY A 17 2.65 -10.64 -5.19
C GLY A 17 3.03 -10.71 -3.73
N VAL A 18 3.07 -9.55 -3.06
CA VAL A 18 3.25 -9.44 -1.60
C VAL A 18 1.92 -9.04 -0.96
N ALA A 19 1.50 -9.76 0.07
CA ALA A 19 0.25 -9.46 0.76
C ALA A 19 0.41 -8.27 1.72
N GLY A 20 -0.42 -7.23 1.51
CA GLY A 20 -0.67 -6.17 2.48
C GLY A 20 -1.92 -6.51 3.29
N LEU A 21 -1.78 -6.65 4.61
CA LEU A 21 -2.85 -7.12 5.50
C LEU A 21 -3.20 -6.06 6.54
N VAL A 22 -4.47 -5.62 6.50
CA VAL A 22 -4.99 -4.62 7.43
C VAL A 22 -5.08 -5.23 8.83
N VAL A 23 -4.34 -4.62 9.77
CA VAL A 23 -4.33 -5.01 11.18
C VAL A 23 -5.39 -4.23 11.94
N LEU A 24 -6.19 -4.92 12.73
CA LEU A 24 -7.16 -4.30 13.64
C LEU A 24 -6.67 -4.32 15.10
N GLY A 25 -5.76 -5.25 15.43
CA GLY A 25 -5.20 -5.38 16.76
C GLY A 25 -3.96 -6.29 16.83
N TRP A 26 -3.49 -6.53 18.05
CA TRP A 26 -2.31 -7.35 18.33
C TRP A 26 -2.43 -8.78 17.79
N GLU A 27 -3.59 -9.38 17.97
CA GLU A 27 -3.86 -10.78 17.57
C GLU A 27 -3.76 -10.96 16.06
N ASP A 28 -4.29 -10.00 15.28
CA ASP A 28 -4.18 -10.02 13.81
C ASP A 28 -2.73 -9.91 13.38
N ALA A 29 -2.00 -8.94 13.94
CA ALA A 29 -0.59 -8.73 13.60
C ALA A 29 0.25 -9.97 13.89
N CYS A 30 0.05 -10.62 15.06
CA CYS A 30 0.70 -11.87 15.42
C CYS A 30 0.36 -13.01 14.44
N ALA A 31 -0.92 -13.15 14.10
CA ALA A 31 -1.39 -14.20 13.20
C ALA A 31 -0.81 -14.04 11.78
N PHE A 32 -0.77 -12.81 11.27
CA PHE A 32 -0.24 -12.51 9.95
C PHE A 32 1.27 -12.78 9.87
N VAL A 33 2.05 -12.36 10.88
CA VAL A 33 3.49 -12.65 10.92
C VAL A 33 3.74 -14.15 11.05
N ALA A 34 3.00 -14.87 11.89
CA ALA A 34 3.14 -16.31 12.03
C ALA A 34 2.83 -17.05 10.72
N ALA A 35 1.77 -16.65 10.00
CA ALA A 35 1.44 -17.22 8.70
C ALA A 35 2.52 -16.92 7.64
N ALA A 36 3.06 -15.71 7.62
CA ALA A 36 4.15 -15.34 6.73
C ALA A 36 5.42 -16.16 7.00
N GLU A 37 5.76 -16.40 8.27
CA GLU A 37 6.89 -17.27 8.64
C GLU A 37 6.68 -18.72 8.22
N GLU A 38 5.47 -19.28 8.41
CA GLU A 38 5.12 -20.63 7.97
C GLU A 38 5.27 -20.77 6.45
N LEU A 39 4.79 -19.78 5.71
CA LEU A 39 4.84 -19.74 4.24
C LEU A 39 6.19 -19.26 3.69
N ARG A 40 7.08 -18.75 4.55
CA ARG A 40 8.40 -18.18 4.19
C ARG A 40 8.30 -17.07 3.15
N CYS A 41 7.31 -16.20 3.29
CA CYS A 41 7.09 -15.08 2.39
C CYS A 41 7.09 -13.74 3.15
N PRO A 42 7.40 -12.61 2.48
CA PRO A 42 7.27 -11.30 3.09
C PRO A 42 5.80 -10.94 3.35
N VAL A 43 5.57 -10.01 4.29
CA VAL A 43 4.23 -9.48 4.59
C VAL A 43 4.31 -7.99 4.91
N ILE A 44 3.26 -7.24 4.52
CA ILE A 44 3.07 -5.84 4.86
C ILE A 44 1.95 -5.76 5.91
N LEU A 45 2.28 -5.30 7.12
CA LEU A 45 1.29 -5.01 8.16
C LEU A 45 0.79 -3.59 7.96
N GLN A 46 -0.50 -3.43 7.68
CA GLN A 46 -1.13 -2.16 7.33
C GLN A 46 -1.92 -1.58 8.52
N ALA A 47 -1.54 -0.38 8.96
CA ALA A 47 -2.29 0.42 9.93
C ALA A 47 -3.23 1.37 9.19
N GLY A 48 -4.43 0.90 8.83
CA GLY A 48 -5.45 1.68 8.13
C GLY A 48 -6.12 2.74 9.03
N PRO A 49 -6.91 3.67 8.45
CA PRO A 49 -7.57 4.75 9.19
C PRO A 49 -8.42 4.27 10.36
N GLY A 50 -9.19 3.18 10.18
CA GLY A 50 -10.00 2.59 11.25
C GLY A 50 -9.17 2.10 12.43
N CYS A 51 -8.06 1.42 12.17
CA CYS A 51 -7.11 0.98 13.19
C CYS A 51 -6.51 2.18 13.93
N ARG A 52 -6.05 3.20 13.21
CA ARG A 52 -5.45 4.41 13.81
C ARG A 52 -6.43 5.26 14.61
N THR A 53 -7.72 5.22 14.27
CA THR A 53 -8.78 5.86 15.07
C THR A 53 -8.97 5.18 16.42
N HIS A 54 -8.83 3.85 16.45
CA HIS A 54 -8.95 3.05 17.68
C HIS A 54 -7.65 3.06 18.51
N THR A 55 -6.51 2.86 17.85
CA THR A 55 -5.20 2.69 18.52
C THR A 55 -4.23 3.75 17.98
N PRO A 56 -3.66 4.61 18.85
CA PRO A 56 -2.73 5.65 18.42
C PRO A 56 -1.50 5.11 17.68
N ILE A 57 -0.99 5.87 16.72
CA ILE A 57 0.24 5.56 15.97
C ILE A 57 1.43 5.29 16.90
N SER A 58 1.52 6.02 18.02
CA SER A 58 2.55 5.83 19.04
C SER A 58 2.52 4.47 19.75
N VAL A 59 1.42 3.74 19.64
CA VAL A 59 1.28 2.36 20.13
C VAL A 59 1.48 1.36 19.01
N LEU A 60 0.88 1.64 17.84
CA LEU A 60 0.94 0.74 16.67
C LEU A 60 2.38 0.58 16.14
N GLY A 61 3.13 1.68 16.05
CA GLY A 61 4.50 1.64 15.53
C GLY A 61 5.42 0.71 16.32
N PRO A 62 5.60 0.90 17.63
CA PRO A 62 6.38 -0.02 18.47
C PRO A 62 5.85 -1.46 18.45
N MET A 63 4.54 -1.66 18.36
CA MET A 63 3.92 -2.98 18.27
C MET A 63 4.31 -3.70 16.98
N PHE A 64 4.18 -3.04 15.82
CA PHE A 64 4.56 -3.60 14.53
C PHE A 64 6.06 -3.86 14.45
N ARG A 65 6.88 -2.91 14.92
CA ARG A 65 8.33 -3.09 14.96
C ARG A 65 8.75 -4.29 15.80
N ALA A 66 8.18 -4.46 16.99
CA ALA A 66 8.50 -5.59 17.87
C ALA A 66 8.27 -6.95 17.18
N LEU A 67 7.21 -7.08 16.38
CA LEU A 67 6.93 -8.27 15.59
C LEU A 67 7.91 -8.40 14.40
N ALA A 68 8.11 -7.30 13.68
CA ALA A 68 8.98 -7.27 12.50
C ALA A 68 10.45 -7.58 12.82
N GLU A 69 10.96 -7.09 13.95
CA GLU A 69 12.34 -7.30 14.41
C GLU A 69 12.60 -8.75 14.88
N GLN A 70 11.55 -9.44 15.36
CA GLN A 70 11.64 -10.83 15.80
C GLN A 70 11.34 -11.83 14.67
N SER A 71 10.73 -11.40 13.60
CA SER A 71 10.33 -12.24 12.48
C SER A 71 11.53 -12.79 11.70
N LYS A 72 11.39 -14.03 11.22
CA LYS A 72 12.35 -14.72 10.34
C LYS A 72 12.16 -14.37 8.86
N VAL A 73 11.09 -13.65 8.53
CA VAL A 73 10.80 -13.18 7.17
C VAL A 73 10.74 -11.66 7.13
N PRO A 74 10.89 -11.03 5.96
CA PRO A 74 10.72 -9.60 5.83
C PRO A 74 9.29 -9.16 6.21
N VAL A 75 9.20 -8.20 7.15
CA VAL A 75 7.93 -7.59 7.57
C VAL A 75 8.03 -6.09 7.42
N VAL A 76 7.10 -5.50 6.67
CA VAL A 76 6.96 -4.05 6.49
C VAL A 76 5.93 -3.52 7.49
N CYS A 77 6.27 -2.44 8.18
CA CYS A 77 5.36 -1.71 9.06
C CYS A 77 4.83 -0.50 8.28
N HIS A 78 3.57 -0.51 7.87
CA HIS A 78 3.01 0.43 6.91
C HIS A 78 1.86 1.26 7.48
N ILE A 79 1.97 2.60 7.35
CA ILE A 79 0.83 3.52 7.52
C ILE A 79 0.03 3.53 6.22
N ASP A 80 -1.21 3.10 6.28
CA ASP A 80 -2.09 2.93 5.14
C ASP A 80 -3.12 4.07 5.08
N HIS A 81 -3.26 4.72 3.90
CA HIS A 81 -4.14 5.87 3.67
C HIS A 81 -4.00 7.04 4.67
N ALA A 82 -2.80 7.54 4.89
CA ALA A 82 -2.64 8.85 5.53
C ALA A 82 -3.08 9.95 4.57
N THR A 83 -3.77 10.97 5.09
CA THR A 83 -4.27 12.10 4.29
C THR A 83 -3.55 13.39 4.61
N THR A 84 -2.63 13.38 5.56
CA THR A 84 -1.88 14.56 6.00
C THR A 84 -0.39 14.27 6.17
N ILE A 85 0.43 15.28 5.97
CA ILE A 85 1.87 15.23 6.24
C ILE A 85 2.14 14.84 7.70
N SER A 86 1.34 15.34 8.63
CA SER A 86 1.51 15.07 10.06
C SER A 86 1.26 13.59 10.43
N GLU A 87 0.35 12.89 9.74
CA GLU A 87 0.16 11.45 9.94
C GLU A 87 1.36 10.65 9.44
N CYS A 88 1.88 10.99 8.25
CA CYS A 88 3.09 10.36 7.72
C CYS A 88 4.29 10.60 8.66
N GLN A 89 4.48 11.85 9.11
CA GLN A 89 5.56 12.19 10.05
C GLN A 89 5.42 11.40 11.36
N ALA A 90 4.20 11.33 11.92
CA ALA A 90 3.96 10.54 13.13
C ALA A 90 4.28 9.04 12.90
N GLY A 91 3.97 8.50 11.72
CA GLY A 91 4.36 7.13 11.36
C GLY A 91 5.88 6.95 11.37
N ILE A 92 6.61 7.85 10.73
CA ILE A 92 8.08 7.86 10.69
C ILE A 92 8.66 7.94 12.11
N ASP A 93 8.19 8.89 12.91
CA ASP A 93 8.67 9.13 14.28
C ASP A 93 8.44 7.93 15.22
N HIS A 94 7.40 7.12 14.94
CA HIS A 94 7.05 5.95 15.75
C HIS A 94 7.50 4.62 15.13
N GLY A 95 8.36 4.69 14.09
CA GLY A 95 9.11 3.54 13.60
C GLY A 95 8.41 2.70 12.54
N PHE A 96 7.42 3.24 11.86
CA PHE A 96 6.94 2.65 10.61
C PHE A 96 8.03 2.70 9.55
N THR A 97 8.12 1.67 8.73
CA THR A 97 9.13 1.52 7.67
C THR A 97 8.59 1.91 6.31
N SER A 98 7.30 2.21 6.25
CA SER A 98 6.61 2.69 5.06
C SER A 98 5.42 3.55 5.45
N VAL A 99 5.13 4.56 4.64
CA VAL A 99 3.95 5.42 4.78
C VAL A 99 3.28 5.59 3.42
N MET A 100 1.96 5.53 3.39
CA MET A 100 1.17 5.92 2.23
C MET A 100 0.60 7.32 2.46
N ILE A 101 0.77 8.19 1.47
CA ILE A 101 0.06 9.46 1.38
C ILE A 101 -1.03 9.38 0.31
N ASP A 102 -2.28 9.46 0.74
CA ASP A 102 -3.43 9.39 -0.14
C ASP A 102 -3.87 10.80 -0.60
N GLY A 103 -3.35 11.20 -1.75
CA GLY A 103 -3.75 12.42 -2.46
C GLY A 103 -4.73 12.18 -3.60
N SER A 104 -5.36 11.00 -3.69
CA SER A 104 -6.20 10.56 -4.82
C SER A 104 -7.42 11.47 -5.08
N ARG A 105 -7.85 12.24 -4.10
CA ARG A 105 -8.94 13.22 -4.22
C ARG A 105 -8.50 14.62 -4.59
N LEU A 106 -7.20 14.87 -4.67
CA LEU A 106 -6.62 16.15 -5.07
C LEU A 106 -6.50 16.24 -6.60
N GLN A 107 -6.27 17.44 -7.10
CA GLN A 107 -5.84 17.59 -8.50
C GLN A 107 -4.45 16.94 -8.69
N LEU A 108 -4.17 16.44 -9.90
CA LEU A 108 -2.94 15.70 -10.19
C LEU A 108 -1.67 16.45 -9.73
N ALA A 109 -1.55 17.73 -10.04
CA ALA A 109 -0.39 18.53 -9.65
C ALA A 109 -0.23 18.69 -8.12
N GLU A 110 -1.35 18.78 -7.40
CA GLU A 110 -1.35 18.86 -5.94
C GLU A 110 -0.96 17.53 -5.31
N ASN A 111 -1.47 16.41 -5.85
CA ASN A 111 -1.10 15.06 -5.40
C ASN A 111 0.40 14.78 -5.64
N ILE A 112 0.92 15.16 -6.82
CA ILE A 112 2.35 15.07 -7.15
C ILE A 112 3.18 15.85 -6.12
N ALA A 113 2.83 17.11 -5.85
CA ALA A 113 3.56 17.95 -4.91
C ALA A 113 3.51 17.40 -3.47
N LEU A 114 2.36 16.91 -3.05
CA LEU A 114 2.16 16.31 -1.74
C LEU A 114 3.02 15.05 -1.59
N THR A 115 2.96 14.14 -2.56
CA THR A 115 3.74 12.89 -2.56
C THR A 115 5.26 13.18 -2.54
N ALA A 116 5.71 14.11 -3.38
CA ALA A 116 7.12 14.51 -3.41
C ALA A 116 7.58 15.07 -2.04
N SER A 117 6.76 15.88 -1.38
CA SER A 117 7.08 16.43 -0.06
C SER A 117 7.20 15.34 1.02
N ILE A 118 6.34 14.33 0.98
CA ILE A 118 6.43 13.18 1.90
C ILE A 118 7.70 12.38 1.65
N LYS A 119 8.06 12.19 0.39
CA LYS A 119 9.29 11.48 0.03
C LYS A 119 10.55 12.18 0.55
N GLU A 120 10.60 13.51 0.45
CA GLU A 120 11.69 14.31 1.03
C GLU A 120 11.81 14.13 2.56
N ILE A 121 10.70 13.91 3.25
CA ILE A 121 10.67 13.65 4.70
C ILE A 121 11.04 12.20 5.02
N ALA A 122 10.50 11.23 4.29
CA ALA A 122 10.58 9.80 4.61
C ALA A 122 11.92 9.16 4.24
N HIS A 123 12.45 9.46 3.04
CA HIS A 123 13.66 8.80 2.51
C HIS A 123 14.91 9.00 3.37
N PRO A 124 15.19 10.16 4.00
CA PRO A 124 16.33 10.31 4.91
C PRO A 124 16.28 9.35 6.12
N HIS A 125 15.10 8.82 6.45
CA HIS A 125 14.89 7.85 7.53
C HIS A 125 14.84 6.40 7.05
N GLY A 126 15.04 6.14 5.74
CA GLY A 126 14.93 4.81 5.14
C GLY A 126 13.49 4.31 5.07
N VAL A 127 12.51 5.21 5.14
CA VAL A 127 11.07 4.91 5.06
C VAL A 127 10.61 5.07 3.63
N SER A 128 9.97 4.04 3.06
CA SER A 128 9.41 4.07 1.71
C SER A 128 8.05 4.78 1.67
N VAL A 129 7.69 5.29 0.49
CA VAL A 129 6.47 6.07 0.25
C VAL A 129 5.62 5.40 -0.80
N GLU A 130 4.38 5.07 -0.42
CA GLU A 130 3.31 4.70 -1.33
C GLU A 130 2.44 5.92 -1.60
N ALA A 131 1.92 6.02 -2.83
CA ALA A 131 0.96 7.04 -3.22
C ALA A 131 -0.20 6.42 -3.99
N GLU A 132 -1.30 7.16 -4.19
CA GLU A 132 -2.45 6.69 -4.95
C GLU A 132 -2.81 7.67 -6.06
N ILE A 133 -3.16 7.14 -7.23
CA ILE A 133 -3.72 7.87 -8.36
C ILE A 133 -4.95 7.17 -8.92
N GLY A 134 -5.92 7.97 -9.41
CA GLY A 134 -7.30 7.54 -9.47
C GLY A 134 -7.87 7.61 -8.07
N PHE A 135 -8.94 6.90 -7.79
CA PHE A 135 -9.50 6.77 -6.44
C PHE A 135 -10.16 5.41 -6.31
N VAL A 136 -9.71 4.62 -5.35
CA VAL A 136 -10.36 3.35 -5.02
C VAL A 136 -11.55 3.63 -4.10
N GLY A 137 -12.75 3.43 -4.62
CA GLY A 137 -14.00 3.66 -3.89
C GLY A 137 -14.31 2.60 -2.84
N TYR A 138 -15.51 2.69 -2.29
CA TYR A 138 -16.02 1.78 -1.26
C TYR A 138 -17.31 1.13 -1.74
N ASP A 139 -17.55 -0.13 -1.38
CA ASP A 139 -18.74 -0.91 -1.78
C ASP A 139 -20.04 -0.18 -1.41
N GLU A 140 -20.13 0.34 -0.19
CA GLU A 140 -21.19 1.22 0.25
C GLU A 140 -20.64 2.64 0.48
N GLY A 141 -20.48 3.44 -0.60
CA GLY A 141 -19.95 4.79 -0.42
C GLY A 141 -19.51 5.47 -1.70
N ALA A 142 -18.35 6.11 -1.65
CA ALA A 142 -17.82 6.87 -2.77
C ALA A 142 -17.43 5.96 -3.94
N VAL A 143 -17.87 6.34 -5.14
CA VAL A 143 -17.59 5.60 -6.39
C VAL A 143 -16.12 5.75 -6.77
N SER A 144 -15.51 4.65 -7.25
CA SER A 144 -14.13 4.66 -7.77
C SER A 144 -13.97 5.61 -8.96
N LEU A 145 -12.79 6.23 -9.04
CA LEU A 145 -12.33 6.97 -10.21
C LEU A 145 -11.18 6.17 -10.83
N PRO A 146 -11.32 5.68 -12.07
CA PRO A 146 -10.29 4.86 -12.71
C PRO A 146 -8.97 5.64 -12.88
N THR A 147 -7.87 4.95 -12.69
CA THR A 147 -6.54 5.46 -13.00
C THR A 147 -6.35 5.53 -14.52
N LYS A 148 -5.90 6.68 -15.03
CA LYS A 148 -5.56 6.86 -16.43
C LYS A 148 -4.06 6.64 -16.64
N PRO A 149 -3.64 5.86 -17.64
CA PRO A 149 -2.23 5.57 -17.88
C PRO A 149 -1.36 6.83 -18.05
N GLU A 150 -1.85 7.83 -18.78
CA GLU A 150 -1.13 9.08 -19.01
C GLU A 150 -0.93 9.89 -17.71
N GLU A 151 -1.93 9.90 -16.81
CA GLU A 151 -1.82 10.55 -15.50
C GLU A 151 -0.87 9.77 -14.59
N ALA A 152 -0.89 8.44 -14.63
CA ALA A 152 0.03 7.58 -13.88
C ALA A 152 1.49 7.79 -14.33
N ALA A 153 1.74 7.84 -15.64
CA ALA A 153 3.07 8.12 -16.20
C ALA A 153 3.61 9.49 -15.75
N GLU A 154 2.77 10.53 -15.81
CA GLU A 154 3.14 11.87 -15.36
C GLU A 154 3.43 11.90 -13.85
N PHE A 155 2.55 11.27 -13.06
CA PHE A 155 2.68 11.17 -11.61
C PHE A 155 3.99 10.50 -11.19
N VAL A 156 4.25 9.29 -11.70
CA VAL A 156 5.47 8.54 -11.36
C VAL A 156 6.72 9.29 -11.79
N LYS A 157 6.70 9.92 -12.96
CA LYS A 157 7.84 10.71 -13.45
C LYS A 157 8.19 11.90 -12.54
N GLN A 158 7.20 12.53 -11.92
CA GLN A 158 7.41 13.76 -11.13
C GLN A 158 7.50 13.47 -9.63
N ALA A 159 6.63 12.63 -9.09
CA ALA A 159 6.61 12.31 -7.65
C ALA A 159 7.56 11.16 -7.27
N CYS A 160 7.83 10.25 -8.22
CA CYS A 160 8.69 9.08 -8.03
C CYS A 160 8.37 8.28 -6.75
N PRO A 161 7.13 7.84 -6.48
CA PRO A 161 6.82 7.03 -5.31
C PRO A 161 7.57 5.69 -5.36
N ASP A 162 7.70 5.03 -4.20
CA ASP A 162 8.31 3.68 -4.13
C ASP A 162 7.31 2.59 -4.49
N ALA A 163 6.00 2.87 -4.39
CA ALA A 163 4.89 2.05 -4.87
C ALA A 163 3.70 2.95 -5.25
N LEU A 164 2.88 2.51 -6.20
CA LEU A 164 1.74 3.27 -6.69
C LEU A 164 0.45 2.45 -6.59
N ALA A 165 -0.47 2.89 -5.75
CA ALA A 165 -1.83 2.38 -5.69
C ALA A 165 -2.65 2.91 -6.86
N ILE A 166 -3.41 2.01 -7.51
CA ILE A 166 -4.20 2.29 -8.70
C ILE A 166 -5.64 1.79 -8.58
N SER A 167 -6.53 2.42 -9.33
CA SER A 167 -7.95 2.06 -9.42
C SER A 167 -8.25 1.49 -10.81
N VAL A 168 -8.43 0.19 -10.89
CA VAL A 168 -8.71 -0.58 -12.12
C VAL A 168 -9.89 -1.55 -11.93
N GLY A 169 -10.92 -1.09 -11.21
CA GLY A 169 -12.11 -1.88 -10.89
C GLY A 169 -12.12 -2.49 -9.49
N ASN A 170 -11.04 -2.36 -8.75
CA ASN A 170 -10.95 -2.73 -7.35
C ASN A 170 -11.75 -1.75 -6.46
N VAL A 171 -12.27 -2.25 -5.33
CA VAL A 171 -13.14 -1.51 -4.41
C VAL A 171 -12.84 -1.93 -2.97
N HIS A 172 -12.82 -0.96 -2.06
CA HIS A 172 -12.63 -1.22 -0.64
C HIS A 172 -13.87 -1.84 0.04
N LEU A 173 -13.62 -2.58 1.12
CA LEU A 173 -14.63 -3.10 2.05
C LEU A 173 -15.75 -3.91 1.38
N GLN A 174 -15.44 -4.63 0.30
CA GLN A 174 -16.39 -5.48 -0.36
C GLN A 174 -16.86 -6.63 0.54
N THR A 175 -18.17 -6.85 0.53
CA THR A 175 -18.84 -7.96 1.25
C THR A 175 -18.97 -9.21 0.37
N SER A 176 -18.75 -9.09 -0.94
CA SER A 176 -18.78 -10.17 -1.92
C SER A 176 -17.41 -10.33 -2.60
N VAL A 177 -17.17 -11.50 -3.21
CA VAL A 177 -15.96 -11.81 -3.98
C VAL A 177 -16.30 -11.82 -5.46
N ASP A 178 -16.60 -10.65 -6.01
CA ASP A 178 -17.04 -10.46 -7.40
C ASP A 178 -16.40 -9.26 -8.11
N THR A 179 -15.36 -8.69 -7.54
CA THR A 179 -14.54 -7.64 -8.18
C THR A 179 -14.04 -8.12 -9.54
N VAL A 180 -14.27 -7.29 -10.55
CA VAL A 180 -13.75 -7.49 -11.90
C VAL A 180 -12.66 -6.46 -12.17
N ILE A 181 -11.44 -6.94 -12.29
CA ILE A 181 -10.28 -6.09 -12.64
C ILE A 181 -10.31 -5.77 -14.13
N ASP A 182 -10.16 -4.50 -14.47
CA ASP A 182 -9.93 -4.05 -15.84
C ASP A 182 -8.47 -4.35 -16.23
N LYS A 183 -8.29 -5.54 -16.83
CA LYS A 183 -6.99 -6.06 -17.27
C LYS A 183 -6.37 -5.21 -18.38
N VAL A 184 -7.19 -4.54 -19.18
CA VAL A 184 -6.71 -3.68 -20.28
C VAL A 184 -6.14 -2.39 -19.70
N ALA A 185 -6.85 -1.78 -18.74
CA ALA A 185 -6.36 -0.61 -18.05
C ALA A 185 -5.09 -0.92 -17.24
N LEU A 186 -5.06 -2.05 -16.52
CA LEU A 186 -3.88 -2.47 -15.76
C LEU A 186 -2.66 -2.61 -16.67
N ALA A 187 -2.76 -3.38 -17.76
CA ALA A 187 -1.65 -3.57 -18.71
C ALA A 187 -1.17 -2.23 -19.30
N ALA A 188 -2.09 -1.32 -19.64
CA ALA A 188 -1.73 -0.01 -20.17
C ALA A 188 -1.00 0.87 -19.13
N ILE A 189 -1.31 0.70 -17.84
CA ILE A 189 -0.59 1.40 -16.75
C ILE A 189 0.80 0.78 -16.56
N GLU A 190 0.91 -0.55 -16.54
CA GLU A 190 2.19 -1.27 -16.42
C GLU A 190 3.20 -0.90 -17.52
N GLU A 191 2.73 -0.65 -18.74
CA GLU A 191 3.58 -0.24 -19.86
C GLU A 191 4.23 1.15 -19.67
N VAL A 192 3.63 2.02 -18.85
CA VAL A 192 4.04 3.45 -18.73
C VAL A 192 4.59 3.81 -17.36
N VAL A 193 4.51 2.93 -16.37
CA VAL A 193 5.09 3.15 -15.03
C VAL A 193 6.25 2.18 -14.77
N ASN A 194 7.17 2.60 -13.93
CA ASN A 194 8.38 1.85 -13.59
C ASN A 194 8.53 1.58 -12.09
N CYS A 195 7.43 1.61 -11.35
CA CYS A 195 7.39 1.28 -9.93
C CYS A 195 6.37 0.17 -9.67
N PRO A 196 6.50 -0.57 -8.54
CA PRO A 196 5.52 -1.57 -8.14
C PRO A 196 4.11 -0.98 -8.06
N LEU A 197 3.11 -1.71 -8.56
CA LEU A 197 1.70 -1.35 -8.48
C LEU A 197 1.05 -2.01 -7.27
N VAL A 198 0.12 -1.29 -6.64
CA VAL A 198 -0.65 -1.77 -5.49
C VAL A 198 -2.13 -1.78 -5.82
N LEU A 199 -2.81 -2.88 -5.48
CA LEU A 199 -4.25 -3.02 -5.62
C LEU A 199 -4.91 -3.08 -4.25
N HIS A 200 -5.49 -1.98 -3.82
CA HIS A 200 -6.32 -1.91 -2.64
C HIS A 200 -7.64 -2.68 -2.83
N GLY A 201 -8.28 -3.08 -1.74
CA GLY A 201 -9.55 -3.83 -1.81
C GLY A 201 -9.43 -5.25 -2.37
N ALA A 202 -8.25 -5.85 -2.30
CA ALA A 202 -7.95 -7.17 -2.89
C ALA A 202 -8.79 -8.33 -2.32
N SER A 203 -9.44 -8.15 -1.17
CA SER A 203 -10.34 -9.16 -0.59
C SER A 203 -11.52 -9.52 -1.50
N GLY A 204 -12.00 -8.56 -2.30
CA GLY A 204 -13.07 -8.75 -3.27
C GLY A 204 -12.63 -9.39 -4.58
N ILE A 205 -11.34 -9.56 -4.84
CA ILE A 205 -10.81 -10.13 -6.08
C ILE A 205 -10.89 -11.66 -6.01
N LYS A 206 -11.38 -12.29 -7.07
CA LYS A 206 -11.47 -13.75 -7.18
C LYS A 206 -10.10 -14.40 -7.11
N ALA A 207 -10.01 -15.59 -6.51
CA ALA A 207 -8.75 -16.32 -6.33
C ALA A 207 -7.99 -16.55 -7.66
N ALA A 208 -8.70 -16.84 -8.76
CA ALA A 208 -8.10 -17.01 -10.06
C ALA A 208 -7.44 -15.72 -10.61
N ASP A 209 -8.08 -14.57 -10.39
CA ASP A 209 -7.52 -13.27 -10.79
C ASP A 209 -6.36 -12.84 -9.87
N ARG A 210 -6.41 -13.15 -8.57
CA ARG A 210 -5.27 -12.90 -7.67
C ARG A 210 -4.01 -13.66 -8.09
N GLY A 211 -4.14 -14.92 -8.49
CA GLY A 211 -3.03 -15.69 -9.03
C GLY A 211 -2.44 -15.09 -10.31
N TRP A 212 -3.29 -14.58 -11.19
CA TRP A 212 -2.84 -13.89 -12.40
C TRP A 212 -2.19 -12.52 -12.11
N LEU A 213 -2.72 -11.76 -11.16
CA LEU A 213 -2.16 -10.46 -10.76
C LEU A 213 -0.79 -10.57 -10.09
N ALA A 214 -0.46 -11.74 -9.56
CA ALA A 214 0.80 -12.03 -8.89
C ALA A 214 1.85 -12.65 -9.85
N SER A 215 1.52 -12.83 -11.13
CA SER A 215 2.41 -13.42 -12.15
C SER A 215 2.82 -12.41 -13.21
#